data_be42b41f81da3b8f3dadac2bfbd3bb20
#
_entry.id   be42b41f81da3b8f3dadac2bfbd3bb20
#
_cell.length_a   1.000
_cell.length_b   1.000
_cell.length_c   1.000
_cell.angle_alpha   90.00
_cell.angle_beta   90.00
_cell.angle_gamma   90.00
#
_symmetry.space_group_name_H-M   'P 1'
#
loop_
_entity.id
_entity.type
_entity.pdbx_description
1 polymer ?
#
loop_
_entity_poly.entity_id
_entity_poly.type
_entity_poly.pdbx_seq_one_letter_code
_entity_poly.pdbx_strand_id
1 'polypeptide(L)'
;MPARSVVTKELAKFLGVLSHPHRIRIVEELRNQERDVNFLESVLGISHARVSQHLALMRSHRLVAERREGRRVFYRLFQPELAGWLVQGLQFIERDIEAAQDIRSAVEQVRALWNPEEAVIES
;
A
#
# COMPACT_ATOMS: atom_id res chain seq x y z
N MET A 1 -30.55 -8.51 0.32
CA MET A 1 -30.56 -7.91 -1.02
C MET A 1 -29.34 -8.35 -1.82
N PRO A 2 -29.52 -8.85 -3.04
CA PRO A 2 -28.39 -9.35 -3.85
C PRO A 2 -27.31 -8.33 -4.09
N ALA A 3 -27.67 -7.06 -4.36
CA ALA A 3 -26.69 -6.01 -4.62
C ALA A 3 -25.80 -5.72 -3.42
N ARG A 4 -26.38 -5.71 -2.22
CA ARG A 4 -25.62 -5.51 -0.98
C ARG A 4 -24.63 -6.64 -0.74
N SER A 5 -25.04 -7.87 -0.99
CA SER A 5 -24.19 -9.04 -0.84
C SER A 5 -23.01 -9.00 -1.82
N VAL A 6 -23.24 -8.58 -3.06
CA VAL A 6 -22.18 -8.44 -4.07
C VAL A 6 -21.16 -7.40 -3.64
N VAL A 7 -21.63 -6.23 -3.19
CA VAL A 7 -20.75 -5.14 -2.75
C VAL A 7 -19.89 -5.59 -1.56
N THR A 8 -20.48 -6.25 -0.58
CA THR A 8 -19.77 -6.75 0.59
C THR A 8 -18.67 -7.74 0.20
N LYS A 9 -18.98 -8.66 -0.71
CA LYS A 9 -17.99 -9.64 -1.18
C LYS A 9 -16.86 -8.99 -1.94
N GLU A 10 -17.16 -8.01 -2.80
CA GLU A 10 -16.14 -7.30 -3.56
C GLU A 10 -15.23 -6.48 -2.65
N LEU A 11 -15.81 -5.82 -1.65
CA LEU A 11 -15.03 -5.08 -0.68
C LEU A 11 -14.11 -6.02 0.12
N ALA A 12 -14.62 -7.19 0.50
CA ALA A 12 -13.82 -8.18 1.22
C ALA A 12 -12.65 -8.67 0.38
N LYS A 13 -12.85 -8.90 -0.92
CA LYS A 13 -11.77 -9.27 -1.84
C LYS A 13 -10.71 -8.18 -1.92
N PHE A 14 -11.12 -6.94 -2.06
CA PHE A 14 -10.24 -5.80 -2.11
C PHE A 14 -9.39 -5.70 -0.84
N LEU A 15 -10.04 -5.78 0.32
CA LEU A 15 -9.32 -5.74 1.61
C LEU A 15 -8.39 -6.93 1.76
N GLY A 16 -8.80 -8.10 1.27
CA GLY A 16 -7.98 -9.30 1.30
C GLY A 16 -6.69 -9.15 0.50
N VAL A 17 -6.74 -8.51 -0.65
CA VAL A 17 -5.54 -8.25 -1.45
C VAL A 17 -4.57 -7.35 -0.68
N LEU A 18 -5.07 -6.39 0.07
CA LEU A 18 -4.24 -5.50 0.89
C LEU A 18 -3.77 -6.15 2.19
N SER A 19 -4.29 -7.31 2.54
CA SER A 19 -4.04 -7.97 3.83
C SER A 19 -2.70 -8.71 3.85
N HIS A 20 -1.62 -8.02 3.52
CA HIS A 20 -0.26 -8.56 3.56
C HIS A 20 0.73 -7.41 3.69
N PRO A 21 1.69 -7.49 4.64
CA PRO A 21 2.63 -6.38 4.85
C PRO A 21 3.38 -5.93 3.61
N HIS A 22 3.83 -6.88 2.78
CA HIS A 22 4.57 -6.54 1.55
C HIS A 22 3.69 -5.80 0.56
N ARG A 23 2.42 -6.18 0.45
CA ARG A 23 1.50 -5.50 -0.48
C ARG A 23 1.15 -4.10 -0.01
N ILE A 24 0.99 -3.91 1.29
CA ILE A 24 0.80 -2.57 1.87
C ILE A 24 2.04 -1.72 1.62
N ARG A 25 3.22 -2.29 1.81
CA ARG A 25 4.48 -1.58 1.54
C ARG A 25 4.63 -1.20 0.07
N ILE A 26 4.17 -2.05 -0.85
CA ILE A 26 4.17 -1.73 -2.28
C ILE A 26 3.30 -0.50 -2.55
N VAL A 27 2.11 -0.43 -1.95
CA VAL A 27 1.26 0.77 -2.09
C VAL A 27 2.00 2.01 -1.61
N GLU A 28 2.67 1.93 -0.48
CA GLU A 28 3.46 3.03 0.05
C GLU A 28 4.55 3.47 -0.94
N GLU A 29 5.29 2.51 -1.48
CA GLU A 29 6.39 2.82 -2.38
C GLU A 29 5.93 3.38 -3.74
N LEU A 30 4.70 3.08 -4.14
CA LEU A 30 4.14 3.55 -5.40
C LEU A 30 3.27 4.81 -5.24
N ARG A 31 3.16 5.37 -4.04
CA ARG A 31 2.22 6.46 -3.75
C ARG A 31 2.44 7.73 -4.58
N ASN A 32 3.68 8.04 -4.92
CA ASN A 32 4.04 9.29 -5.58
C ASN A 32 4.55 9.13 -7.00
N GLN A 33 4.98 7.94 -7.37
CA GLN A 33 5.58 7.70 -8.68
C GLN A 33 5.63 6.22 -8.99
N GLU A 34 5.84 5.90 -10.26
CA GLU A 34 6.08 4.51 -10.62
C GLU A 34 7.47 4.07 -10.19
N ARG A 35 7.61 2.76 -9.96
CA ARG A 35 8.87 2.13 -9.59
C ARG A 35 9.06 0.87 -10.39
N ASP A 36 10.31 0.53 -10.71
CA ASP A 36 10.58 -0.75 -11.36
C ASP A 36 10.66 -1.88 -10.33
N VAL A 37 10.62 -3.12 -10.83
CA VAL A 37 10.63 -4.31 -9.99
C VAL A 37 11.91 -4.40 -9.16
N ASN A 38 13.04 -4.01 -9.73
CA ASN A 38 14.33 -4.07 -9.04
C ASN A 38 14.34 -3.18 -7.80
N PHE A 39 13.75 -1.99 -7.93
CA PHE A 39 13.62 -1.08 -6.78
C PHE A 39 12.77 -1.73 -5.68
N LEU A 40 11.64 -2.33 -6.05
CA LEU A 40 10.75 -2.97 -5.08
C LEU A 40 11.41 -4.15 -4.39
N GLU A 41 12.19 -4.98 -5.11
CA GLU A 41 12.97 -6.04 -4.50
C GLU A 41 13.91 -5.49 -3.44
N SER A 42 14.60 -4.42 -3.77
CA SER A 42 15.58 -3.81 -2.89
C SER A 42 14.96 -3.30 -1.60
N VAL A 43 13.83 -2.55 -1.70
CA VAL A 43 13.20 -1.97 -0.50
C VAL A 43 12.46 -3.02 0.34
N LEU A 44 11.89 -4.04 -0.31
CA LEU A 44 11.15 -5.07 0.43
C LEU A 44 12.08 -6.13 1.01
N GLY A 45 13.26 -6.29 0.44
CA GLY A 45 14.22 -7.30 0.91
C GLY A 45 13.76 -8.73 0.68
N ILE A 46 12.98 -8.97 -0.37
CA ILE A 46 12.48 -10.31 -0.73
C ILE A 46 12.89 -10.64 -2.16
N SER A 47 12.71 -11.91 -2.54
CA SER A 47 13.12 -12.38 -3.86
C SER A 47 12.30 -11.76 -4.98
N HIS A 48 12.88 -11.71 -6.18
CA HIS A 48 12.19 -11.28 -7.39
C HIS A 48 10.87 -12.05 -7.59
N ALA A 49 10.92 -13.36 -7.41
CA ALA A 49 9.73 -14.21 -7.59
C ALA A 49 8.60 -13.79 -6.65
N ARG A 50 8.91 -13.48 -5.39
CA ARG A 50 7.91 -13.07 -4.41
C ARG A 50 7.33 -11.70 -4.72
N VAL A 51 8.18 -10.75 -5.11
CA VAL A 51 7.70 -9.43 -5.55
C VAL A 51 6.77 -9.58 -6.74
N SER A 52 7.17 -10.38 -7.72
CA SER A 52 6.37 -10.62 -8.93
C SER A 52 5.02 -11.25 -8.61
N GLN A 53 4.98 -12.19 -7.66
CA GLN A 53 3.73 -12.81 -7.22
C GLN A 53 2.78 -11.78 -6.57
N HIS A 54 3.30 -10.92 -5.70
CA HIS A 54 2.51 -9.86 -5.09
C HIS A 54 1.97 -8.89 -6.15
N LEU A 55 2.83 -8.46 -7.06
CA LEU A 55 2.44 -7.52 -8.11
C LEU A 55 1.41 -8.13 -9.07
N ALA A 56 1.56 -9.42 -9.41
CA ALA A 56 0.60 -10.11 -10.26
C ALA A 56 -0.79 -10.15 -9.63
N LEU A 57 -0.86 -10.45 -8.33
CA LEU A 57 -2.12 -10.46 -7.60
C LEU A 57 -2.73 -9.05 -7.56
N MET A 58 -1.93 -8.06 -7.23
CA MET A 58 -2.40 -6.66 -7.16
C MET A 58 -2.86 -6.16 -8.53
N ARG A 59 -2.16 -6.55 -9.59
CA ARG A 59 -2.55 -6.17 -10.95
C ARG A 59 -3.87 -6.83 -11.35
N SER A 60 -4.07 -8.10 -11.01
CA SER A 60 -5.30 -8.83 -11.34
C SER A 60 -6.52 -8.21 -10.67
N HIS A 61 -6.34 -7.52 -9.55
CA HIS A 61 -7.40 -6.80 -8.85
C HIS A 61 -7.38 -5.30 -9.13
N ARG A 62 -6.64 -4.88 -10.14
CA ARG A 62 -6.57 -3.48 -10.60
C ARG A 62 -6.12 -2.48 -9.52
N LEU A 63 -5.24 -2.91 -8.64
CA LEU A 63 -4.60 -2.02 -7.67
C LEU A 63 -3.37 -1.36 -8.25
N VAL A 64 -2.66 -2.07 -9.13
CA VAL A 64 -1.48 -1.56 -9.81
C VAL A 64 -1.60 -1.78 -11.31
N ALA A 65 -0.91 -0.93 -12.06
CA ALA A 65 -0.78 -1.05 -13.52
C ALA A 65 0.69 -1.20 -13.87
N GLU A 66 0.94 -1.94 -14.92
CA GLU A 66 2.27 -2.27 -15.40
C GLU A 66 2.59 -1.46 -16.66
N ARG A 67 3.84 -1.02 -16.78
CA ARG A 67 4.36 -0.39 -18.00
C ARG A 67 5.71 -1.00 -18.32
N ARG A 68 5.92 -1.39 -19.56
CA ARG A 68 7.20 -1.93 -20.03
C ARG A 68 7.96 -0.90 -20.84
N GLU A 69 9.25 -0.81 -20.57
CA GLU A 69 10.16 0.05 -21.32
C GLU A 69 11.47 -0.72 -21.53
N GLY A 70 11.67 -1.24 -22.73
CA GLY A 70 12.79 -2.13 -23.01
C GLY A 70 12.70 -3.39 -22.16
N ARG A 71 13.75 -3.64 -21.36
CA ARG A 71 13.80 -4.79 -20.45
C ARG A 71 13.27 -4.47 -19.06
N ARG A 72 12.95 -3.20 -18.81
CA ARG A 72 12.49 -2.75 -17.48
C ARG A 72 10.96 -2.80 -17.43
N VAL A 73 10.46 -3.20 -16.26
CA VAL A 73 9.03 -3.24 -15.99
C VAL A 73 8.75 -2.32 -14.82
N PHE A 74 7.90 -1.34 -15.05
CA PHE A 74 7.51 -0.34 -14.05
C PHE A 74 6.08 -0.60 -13.60
N TYR A 75 5.82 -0.30 -12.33
CA TYR A 75 4.48 -0.41 -11.74
C TYR A 75 4.09 0.93 -11.15
N ARG A 76 2.80 1.24 -11.20
CA ARG A 76 2.21 2.42 -10.57
C ARG A 76 0.88 2.05 -9.95
N LEU A 77 0.41 2.85 -9.02
CA LEU A 77 -0.95 2.66 -8.50
C LEU A 77 -1.95 3.00 -9.58
N PHE A 78 -2.96 2.15 -9.73
CA PHE A 78 -4.05 2.39 -10.66
C PHE A 78 -4.83 3.64 -10.24
N GLN A 79 -5.05 3.79 -8.92
CA GLN A 79 -5.65 4.97 -8.31
C GLN A 79 -4.71 5.46 -7.20
N PRO A 80 -4.00 6.58 -7.42
CA PRO A 80 -3.06 7.09 -6.43
C PRO A 80 -3.66 7.39 -5.06
N GLU A 81 -4.96 7.67 -5.00
CA GLU A 81 -5.69 7.97 -3.77
C GLU A 81 -5.69 6.81 -2.78
N LEU A 82 -5.40 5.59 -3.23
CA LEU A 82 -5.36 4.42 -2.37
C LEU A 82 -4.38 4.58 -1.22
N ALA A 83 -3.22 5.18 -1.47
CA ALA A 83 -2.22 5.40 -0.43
C ALA A 83 -2.75 6.30 0.69
N GLY A 84 -3.41 7.41 0.32
CA GLY A 84 -4.02 8.31 1.30
C GLY A 84 -5.11 7.65 2.11
N TRP A 85 -5.90 6.79 1.47
CA TRP A 85 -6.96 6.04 2.13
C TRP A 85 -6.39 5.12 3.21
N LEU A 86 -5.26 4.44 2.92
CA LEU A 86 -4.59 3.60 3.91
C LEU A 86 -4.06 4.40 5.09
N VAL A 87 -3.52 5.59 4.84
CA VAL A 87 -3.05 6.48 5.91
C VAL A 87 -4.20 6.85 6.86
N GLN A 88 -5.37 7.16 6.30
CA GLN A 88 -6.56 7.45 7.10
C GLN A 88 -6.97 6.25 7.94
N GLY A 89 -6.79 5.04 7.42
CA GLY A 89 -7.11 3.81 8.13
C GLY A 89 -6.26 3.58 9.38
N LEU A 90 -5.07 4.20 9.46
CA LEU A 90 -4.19 4.05 10.61
C LEU A 90 -4.84 4.52 11.92
N GLN A 91 -5.79 5.43 11.86
CA GLN A 91 -6.52 5.92 13.05
C GLN A 91 -7.20 4.77 13.82
N PHE A 92 -7.62 3.72 13.11
CA PHE A 92 -8.30 2.59 13.75
C PHE A 92 -7.33 1.70 14.52
N ILE A 93 -6.06 1.67 14.10
CA ILE A 93 -5.01 0.93 14.79
C ILE A 93 -4.55 1.70 16.01
N GLU A 94 -4.37 3.01 15.90
CA GLU A 94 -3.93 3.87 16.99
C GLU A 94 -4.85 3.81 18.21
N ARG A 95 -6.16 3.76 17.97
CA ARG A 95 -7.14 3.76 19.06
C ARG A 95 -7.12 2.49 19.89
N ASP A 96 -6.84 1.36 19.26
CA ASP A 96 -6.91 0.06 19.91
C ASP A 96 -5.63 -0.32 20.64
N ILE A 97 -4.53 0.37 20.36
CA ILE A 97 -3.21 0.02 20.90
C ILE A 97 -2.70 1.16 21.79
N GLU A 98 -3.51 1.56 22.77
CA GLU A 98 -3.14 2.61 23.75
C GLU A 98 -1.91 2.24 24.56
N ALA A 99 -1.64 0.95 24.72
CA ALA A 99 -0.53 0.47 25.56
C ALA A 99 0.81 0.42 24.84
N ALA A 100 0.85 0.52 23.52
CA ALA A 100 2.10 0.37 22.76
C ALA A 100 2.56 1.71 22.21
N GLN A 101 3.25 2.47 23.06
CA GLN A 101 3.80 3.77 22.70
C GLN A 101 4.74 3.66 21.49
N ASP A 102 5.44 2.53 21.35
CA ASP A 102 6.34 2.28 20.22
C ASP A 102 5.58 2.23 18.89
N ILE A 103 4.40 1.60 18.89
CA ILE A 103 3.58 1.51 17.68
C ILE A 103 3.00 2.87 17.33
N ARG A 104 2.60 3.65 18.33
CA ARG A 104 2.09 4.99 18.11
C ARG A 104 3.15 5.88 17.46
N SER A 105 4.38 5.82 17.94
CA SER A 105 5.51 6.53 17.34
C SER A 105 5.78 6.08 15.92
N ALA A 106 5.73 4.78 15.66
CA ALA A 106 5.93 4.23 14.33
C ALA A 106 4.85 4.69 13.35
N VAL A 107 3.60 4.74 13.80
CA VAL A 107 2.47 5.24 13.00
C VAL A 107 2.69 6.72 12.63
N GLU A 108 3.13 7.53 13.58
CA GLU A 108 3.42 8.94 13.33
C GLU A 108 4.54 9.11 12.31
N GLN A 109 5.57 8.29 12.39
CA GLN A 109 6.68 8.31 11.43
C GLN A 109 6.20 7.97 10.02
N VAL A 110 5.39 6.93 9.88
CA VAL A 110 4.82 6.54 8.58
C VAL A 110 3.94 7.65 8.04
N ARG A 111 3.09 8.22 8.89
CA ARG A 111 2.19 9.30 8.49
C ARG A 111 2.98 10.52 8.00
N ALA A 112 4.06 10.86 8.70
CA ALA A 112 4.93 11.96 8.31
C ALA A 112 5.62 11.71 6.96
N LEU A 113 6.02 10.47 6.69
CA LEU A 113 6.62 10.10 5.41
C LEU A 113 5.61 10.19 4.26
N TRP A 114 4.35 9.78 4.52
CA TRP A 114 3.32 9.75 3.49
C TRP A 114 2.68 11.12 3.24
N ASN A 115 2.68 11.99 4.26
CA ASN A 115 2.13 13.34 4.20
C ASN A 115 3.14 14.33 4.79
N PRO A 116 4.21 14.67 4.05
CA PRO A 116 5.27 15.53 4.57
C PRO A 116 4.80 16.91 5.04
N GLU A 117 3.71 17.43 4.48
CA GLU A 117 3.15 18.72 4.87
C GLU A 117 2.65 18.73 6.30
N GLU A 118 2.11 17.62 6.79
CA GLU A 118 1.69 17.50 8.18
C GLU A 118 2.88 17.48 9.13
N ALA A 119 3.98 16.87 8.73
CA ALA A 119 5.20 16.82 9.53
C ALA A 119 5.82 18.18 9.72
N VAL A 120 5.72 19.07 8.73
CA VAL A 120 6.27 20.43 8.79
C VAL A 120 5.51 21.31 9.80
N ILE A 121 4.23 21.08 9.96
CA ILE A 121 3.38 21.87 10.86
C ILE A 121 3.75 21.64 12.34
N GLU A 122 4.24 20.47 12.67
CA GLU A 122 4.60 20.10 14.04
C GLU A 122 5.99 20.60 14.47
N SER A 123 6.77 21.03 13.54
CA SER A 123 8.10 21.55 13.81
C SER A 123 8.04 23.06 14.03
#